data_875c59edf3c21637abbe857506b28d9f
#
_entry.id   875c59edf3c21637abbe857506b28d9f
#
_cell.length_a   1.000
_cell.length_b   1.000
_cell.length_c   1.000
_cell.angle_alpha   90.00
_cell.angle_beta   90.00
_cell.angle_gamma   90.00
#
_symmetry.space_group_name_H-M   'P 1'
#
loop_
_entity.id
_entity.type
_entity.pdbx_description
1 polymer ?
#
loop_
_entity_poly.entity_id
_entity_poly.type
_entity_poly.pdbx_seq_one_letter_code
_entity_poly.pdbx_strand_id
1 'polypeptide(L)'
;MDYRDSPHLPRAAWREKWNEIIFGHHTRAGRFFDLILLILILLSVLTVLLESVSSIRENHGTALRIAEWVFTGLFTVEYVARLVTASSAGRYARSFFGLVDFFAIGPVYLSFLFGVTHSFSVFRSLRLLRVFRILKLTQFVGEAAALRAALILSLRKIVVFLFVVLTIVTIVGALMYQIEGERNGFTSIPAGMYWAIVTITTVGYGDISPRTTPGRVLASILMILGYAIIAVPTGIVSFELARGITQPVSRSCQACGLRHHDIDATHCKHCGMPLRPQKAMDPN
;
A
#
# COMPACT_ATOMS: atom_id res chain seq x y z
N MET A 1 -8.51 10.80 -8.48
CA MET A 1 -9.02 12.18 -8.59
C MET A 1 -7.86 13.06 -8.19
N ASP A 2 -7.18 13.65 -9.18
CA ASP A 2 -5.94 14.37 -8.98
C ASP A 2 -6.26 15.74 -8.37
N TYR A 3 -5.59 16.09 -7.30
CA TYR A 3 -5.75 17.32 -6.52
C TYR A 3 -5.42 18.61 -7.32
N ARG A 4 -4.88 18.47 -8.54
CA ARG A 4 -4.24 19.54 -9.33
C ARG A 4 -5.18 20.43 -10.14
N ASP A 5 -6.44 20.06 -10.34
CA ASP A 5 -7.34 20.72 -11.29
C ASP A 5 -8.40 21.63 -10.63
N SER A 6 -8.01 22.58 -9.80
CA SER A 6 -8.94 23.64 -9.38
C SER A 6 -8.53 24.99 -10.00
N PRO A 7 -9.50 25.81 -10.51
CA PRO A 7 -9.22 27.10 -11.15
C PRO A 7 -8.44 28.03 -10.21
N HIS A 8 -7.38 28.61 -10.73
CA HIS A 8 -6.43 29.48 -10.02
C HIS A 8 -7.10 30.77 -9.59
N LEU A 9 -7.54 30.85 -8.34
CA LEU A 9 -7.71 32.14 -7.69
C LEU A 9 -6.31 32.75 -7.41
N PRO A 10 -6.09 34.08 -7.59
CA PRO A 10 -4.80 34.71 -7.36
C PRO A 10 -4.35 34.47 -5.92
N ARG A 11 -3.29 33.70 -5.75
CA ARG A 11 -2.71 33.35 -4.46
C ARG A 11 -1.55 34.28 -4.17
N ALA A 12 -1.29 34.58 -2.88
CA ALA A 12 -0.08 35.30 -2.48
C ALA A 12 1.16 34.52 -2.99
N ALA A 13 2.11 35.17 -3.63
CA ALA A 13 3.28 34.58 -4.27
C ALA A 13 4.09 33.63 -3.34
N TRP A 14 4.09 33.89 -2.04
CA TRP A 14 4.73 33.02 -1.05
C TRP A 14 4.03 31.66 -0.92
N ARG A 15 2.68 31.61 -1.05
CA ARG A 15 1.92 30.35 -0.99
C ARG A 15 2.18 29.46 -2.21
N GLU A 16 2.34 30.05 -3.39
CA GLU A 16 2.72 29.32 -4.60
C GLU A 16 4.11 28.71 -4.46
N LYS A 17 5.09 29.49 -4.00
CA LYS A 17 6.45 29.00 -3.77
C LYS A 17 6.49 27.86 -2.74
N TRP A 18 5.77 27.97 -1.64
CA TRP A 18 5.70 26.90 -0.65
C TRP A 18 4.91 25.69 -1.16
N ASN A 19 3.87 25.90 -1.96
CA ASN A 19 3.12 24.81 -2.58
C ASN A 19 4.02 24.00 -3.53
N GLU A 20 4.85 24.68 -4.32
CA GLU A 20 5.82 24.05 -5.21
C GLU A 20 6.90 23.26 -4.46
N ILE A 21 7.37 23.76 -3.30
CA ILE A 21 8.35 23.05 -2.46
C ILE A 21 7.71 21.82 -1.78
N ILE A 22 6.49 21.94 -1.27
CA ILE A 22 5.84 20.91 -0.44
C ILE A 22 5.15 19.82 -1.30
N PHE A 23 4.63 20.18 -2.49
CA PHE A 23 3.90 19.26 -3.36
C PHE A 23 4.58 19.02 -4.72
N GLY A 24 5.65 19.77 -5.03
CA GLY A 24 6.38 19.67 -6.29
C GLY A 24 7.63 18.83 -6.16
N HIS A 25 7.65 17.62 -6.77
CA HIS A 25 8.81 16.71 -6.76
C HIS A 25 9.89 17.07 -7.80
N HIS A 26 9.68 18.10 -8.63
CA HIS A 26 10.59 18.43 -9.74
C HIS A 26 11.68 19.42 -9.35
N THR A 27 11.52 20.19 -8.28
CA THR A 27 12.51 21.17 -7.83
C THR A 27 13.59 20.54 -6.93
N ARG A 28 14.82 21.10 -6.95
CA ARG A 28 15.88 20.65 -6.02
C ARG A 28 15.47 20.83 -4.55
N ALA A 29 14.76 21.91 -4.25
CA ALA A 29 14.27 22.19 -2.89
C ALA A 29 13.19 21.18 -2.46
N GLY A 30 12.25 20.81 -3.34
CA GLY A 30 11.24 19.78 -3.08
C GLY A 30 11.86 18.42 -2.80
N ARG A 31 12.81 17.99 -3.64
CA ARG A 31 13.53 16.70 -3.42
C ARG A 31 14.30 16.67 -2.09
N PHE A 32 14.90 17.79 -1.69
CA PHE A 32 15.59 17.88 -0.41
C PHE A 32 14.62 17.85 0.77
N PHE A 33 13.49 18.54 0.66
CA PHE A 33 12.39 18.49 1.64
C PHE A 33 11.86 17.05 1.80
N ASP A 34 11.61 16.37 0.68
CA ASP A 34 11.15 14.97 0.66
C ASP A 34 12.15 14.03 1.34
N LEU A 35 13.46 14.20 1.05
CA LEU A 35 14.51 13.40 1.67
C LEU A 35 14.57 13.61 3.20
N ILE A 36 14.52 14.86 3.65
CA ILE A 36 14.48 15.17 5.09
C ILE A 36 13.25 14.53 5.74
N LEU A 37 12.09 14.69 5.12
CA LEU A 37 10.85 14.12 5.65
C LEU A 37 10.90 12.59 5.71
N LEU A 38 11.46 11.95 4.68
CA LEU A 38 11.69 10.49 4.66
C LEU A 38 12.56 10.05 5.84
N ILE A 39 13.70 10.72 6.06
CA ILE A 39 14.60 10.42 7.17
C ILE A 39 13.89 10.62 8.52
N LEU A 40 13.14 11.69 8.69
CA LEU A 40 12.38 11.97 9.92
C LEU A 40 11.33 10.89 10.19
N ILE A 41 10.61 10.42 9.16
CA ILE A 41 9.64 9.32 9.28
C ILE A 41 10.35 8.06 9.74
N LEU A 42 11.45 7.65 9.09
CA LEU A 42 12.20 6.45 9.44
C LEU A 42 12.74 6.52 10.87
N LEU A 43 13.33 7.64 11.28
CA LEU A 43 13.81 7.84 12.64
C LEU A 43 12.68 7.82 13.67
N SER A 44 11.51 8.40 13.35
CA SER A 44 10.36 8.36 14.25
C SER A 44 9.79 6.96 14.42
N VAL A 45 9.76 6.16 13.34
CA VAL A 45 9.36 4.74 13.41
C VAL A 45 10.37 3.94 14.22
N LEU A 46 11.67 4.15 13.99
CA LEU A 46 12.74 3.52 14.77
C LEU A 46 12.59 3.83 16.26
N THR A 47 12.27 5.07 16.63
CA THR A 47 12.03 5.45 18.02
C THR A 47 10.90 4.65 18.64
N VAL A 48 9.78 4.45 17.92
CA VAL A 48 8.65 3.63 18.38
C VAL A 48 9.06 2.17 18.56
N LEU A 49 9.85 1.63 17.63
CA LEU A 49 10.35 0.25 17.72
C LEU A 49 11.29 0.08 18.94
N LEU A 50 12.20 1.02 19.16
CA LEU A 50 13.10 0.99 20.31
C LEU A 50 12.34 1.12 21.65
N GLU A 51 11.30 1.97 21.71
CA GLU A 51 10.44 2.11 22.89
C GLU A 51 9.64 0.82 23.20
N SER A 52 9.39 -0.04 22.22
CA SER A 52 8.70 -1.32 22.41
C SER A 52 9.55 -2.34 23.19
N VAL A 53 10.88 -2.22 23.13
CA VAL A 53 11.83 -3.10 23.81
C VAL A 53 11.97 -2.68 25.27
N SER A 54 11.59 -3.54 26.21
CA SER A 54 11.55 -3.24 27.66
C SER A 54 12.91 -2.77 28.20
N SER A 55 14.00 -3.45 27.86
CA SER A 55 15.36 -3.11 28.32
C SER A 55 15.80 -1.71 27.83
N ILE A 56 15.49 -1.32 26.60
CA ILE A 56 15.83 -0.01 26.06
C ILE A 56 14.97 1.08 26.69
N ARG A 57 13.67 0.80 26.87
CA ARG A 57 12.73 1.72 27.51
C ARG A 57 13.10 2.03 28.97
N GLU A 58 13.57 1.04 29.72
CA GLU A 58 14.01 1.23 31.11
C GLU A 58 15.26 2.12 31.19
N ASN A 59 16.23 1.94 30.29
CA ASN A 59 17.47 2.68 30.31
C ASN A 59 17.38 4.06 29.64
N HIS A 60 16.59 4.21 28.57
CA HIS A 60 16.57 5.40 27.72
C HIS A 60 15.16 5.99 27.53
N GLY A 61 14.19 5.61 28.37
CA GLY A 61 12.78 6.00 28.19
C GLY A 61 12.52 7.51 28.16
N THR A 62 13.31 8.28 28.91
CA THR A 62 13.19 9.75 28.91
C THR A 62 13.66 10.33 27.56
N ALA A 63 14.80 9.87 27.04
CA ALA A 63 15.32 10.33 25.74
C ALA A 63 14.38 9.96 24.59
N LEU A 64 13.84 8.73 24.59
CA LEU A 64 12.86 8.28 23.59
C LEU A 64 11.59 9.12 23.62
N ARG A 65 11.10 9.49 24.80
CA ARG A 65 9.92 10.35 24.96
C ARG A 65 10.16 11.78 24.45
N ILE A 66 11.35 12.33 24.72
CA ILE A 66 11.74 13.66 24.20
C ILE A 66 11.80 13.59 22.67
N ALA A 67 12.47 12.59 22.10
CA ALA A 67 12.54 12.40 20.65
C ALA A 67 11.15 12.30 20.03
N GLU A 68 10.24 11.57 20.67
CA GLU A 68 8.85 11.46 20.21
C GLU A 68 8.12 12.81 20.15
N TRP A 69 8.25 13.64 21.17
CA TRP A 69 7.65 14.98 21.17
C TRP A 69 8.26 15.87 20.09
N VAL A 70 9.58 15.77 19.86
CA VAL A 70 10.25 16.50 18.77
C VAL A 70 9.69 16.07 17.42
N PHE A 71 9.61 14.77 17.13
CA PHE A 71 9.03 14.27 15.87
C PHE A 71 7.56 14.67 15.72
N THR A 72 6.76 14.58 16.78
CA THR A 72 5.37 15.00 16.75
C THR A 72 5.23 16.49 16.44
N GLY A 73 6.06 17.32 17.05
CA GLY A 73 6.11 18.77 16.77
C GLY A 73 6.47 19.05 15.31
N LEU A 74 7.51 18.40 14.78
CA LEU A 74 7.93 18.53 13.37
C LEU A 74 6.81 18.12 12.41
N PHE A 75 6.16 16.97 12.62
CA PHE A 75 5.04 16.52 11.80
C PHE A 75 3.80 17.40 11.93
N THR A 76 3.60 18.02 13.09
CA THR A 76 2.51 19.00 13.26
C THR A 76 2.77 20.25 12.43
N VAL A 77 4.00 20.78 12.48
CA VAL A 77 4.39 21.93 11.65
C VAL A 77 4.25 21.61 10.16
N GLU A 78 4.69 20.44 9.74
CA GLU A 78 4.55 19.95 8.36
C GLU A 78 3.08 19.83 7.95
N TYR A 79 2.22 19.24 8.78
CA TYR A 79 0.78 19.11 8.50
C TYR A 79 0.09 20.47 8.38
N VAL A 80 0.39 21.39 9.30
CA VAL A 80 -0.13 22.78 9.26
C VAL A 80 0.36 23.50 7.99
N ALA A 81 1.65 23.36 7.64
CA ALA A 81 2.20 23.95 6.42
C ALA A 81 1.47 23.43 5.18
N ARG A 82 1.18 22.13 5.10
CA ARG A 82 0.38 21.53 4.03
C ARG A 82 -1.04 22.06 3.99
N LEU A 83 -1.72 22.18 5.13
CA LEU A 83 -3.07 22.74 5.20
C LEU A 83 -3.13 24.19 4.72
N VAL A 84 -2.14 25.01 5.10
CA VAL A 84 -2.07 26.44 4.73
C VAL A 84 -1.75 26.61 3.25
N THR A 85 -0.87 25.79 2.69
CA THR A 85 -0.44 25.88 1.29
C THR A 85 -1.38 25.17 0.32
N ALA A 86 -2.19 24.22 0.80
CA ALA A 86 -3.16 23.51 -0.01
C ALA A 86 -4.18 24.43 -0.68
N SER A 87 -4.66 24.07 -1.85
CA SER A 87 -5.69 24.79 -2.60
C SER A 87 -7.00 24.92 -1.84
N SER A 88 -7.33 23.91 -1.02
CA SER A 88 -8.48 23.88 -0.13
C SER A 88 -8.08 23.03 1.08
N ALA A 89 -7.91 23.67 2.23
CA ALA A 89 -7.54 22.98 3.48
C ALA A 89 -8.52 21.85 3.85
N GLY A 90 -9.84 22.09 3.70
CA GLY A 90 -10.86 21.08 4.00
C GLY A 90 -10.82 19.85 3.04
N ARG A 91 -10.50 20.08 1.77
CA ARG A 91 -10.34 18.98 0.80
C ARG A 91 -9.07 18.19 1.09
N TYR A 92 -7.97 18.85 1.41
CA TYR A 92 -6.74 18.17 1.80
C TYR A 92 -6.94 17.36 3.09
N ALA A 93 -7.53 17.94 4.14
CA ALA A 93 -7.76 17.24 5.41
C ALA A 93 -8.61 15.96 5.26
N ARG A 94 -9.53 15.93 4.29
CA ARG A 94 -10.36 14.75 3.96
C ARG A 94 -9.73 13.83 2.91
N SER A 95 -8.60 14.20 2.33
CA SER A 95 -7.87 13.35 1.39
C SER A 95 -7.17 12.21 2.13
N PHE A 96 -6.83 11.14 1.41
CA PHE A 96 -6.09 10.02 1.98
C PHE A 96 -4.79 10.49 2.67
N PHE A 97 -4.01 11.35 2.04
CA PHE A 97 -2.76 11.87 2.61
C PHE A 97 -2.99 12.77 3.82
N GLY A 98 -4.01 13.63 3.78
CA GLY A 98 -4.37 14.46 4.92
C GLY A 98 -4.83 13.66 6.13
N LEU A 99 -5.57 12.56 5.91
CA LEU A 99 -5.94 11.63 6.98
C LEU A 99 -4.71 10.89 7.54
N VAL A 100 -3.78 10.44 6.68
CA VAL A 100 -2.53 9.82 7.12
C VAL A 100 -1.71 10.78 7.99
N ASP A 101 -1.58 12.05 7.58
CA ASP A 101 -0.89 13.06 8.36
C ASP A 101 -1.57 13.31 9.71
N PHE A 102 -2.89 13.41 9.73
CA PHE A 102 -3.67 13.57 10.95
C PHE A 102 -3.49 12.37 11.91
N PHE A 103 -3.61 11.13 11.41
CA PHE A 103 -3.41 9.94 12.23
C PHE A 103 -1.96 9.75 12.69
N ALA A 104 -0.99 10.31 11.99
CA ALA A 104 0.41 10.27 12.42
C ALA A 104 0.68 11.10 13.68
N ILE A 105 -0.06 12.18 13.92
CA ILE A 105 0.11 13.10 15.06
C ILE A 105 -0.98 12.91 16.13
N GLY A 106 -2.22 12.57 15.72
CA GLY A 106 -3.41 12.48 16.56
C GLY A 106 -3.24 11.64 17.83
N PRO A 107 -2.71 10.42 17.77
CA PRO A 107 -2.57 9.55 18.95
C PRO A 107 -1.75 10.16 20.09
N VAL A 108 -0.74 10.99 19.77
CA VAL A 108 0.09 11.64 20.79
C VAL A 108 -0.69 12.71 21.52
N TYR A 109 -1.39 13.57 20.77
CA TYR A 109 -2.25 14.60 21.39
C TYR A 109 -3.41 13.97 22.15
N LEU A 110 -4.02 12.92 21.61
CA LEU A 110 -5.10 12.21 22.28
C LEU A 110 -4.62 11.61 23.60
N SER A 111 -3.45 10.97 23.62
CA SER A 111 -2.87 10.40 24.83
C SER A 111 -2.50 11.47 25.87
N PHE A 112 -2.16 12.69 25.44
CA PHE A 112 -1.91 13.81 26.32
C PHE A 112 -3.21 14.36 26.92
N LEU A 113 -4.26 14.56 26.10
CA LEU A 113 -5.54 15.10 26.55
C LEU A 113 -6.25 14.20 27.56
N PHE A 114 -6.19 12.88 27.34
CA PHE A 114 -6.90 11.89 28.16
C PHE A 114 -5.98 11.16 29.15
N GLY A 115 -4.67 11.38 29.09
CA GLY A 115 -3.69 10.74 29.97
C GLY A 115 -3.77 11.15 31.45
N VAL A 116 -4.59 12.12 31.79
CA VAL A 116 -4.82 12.59 33.17
C VAL A 116 -5.71 11.64 33.97
N THR A 117 -6.47 10.76 33.33
CA THR A 117 -7.32 9.77 34.01
C THR A 117 -6.71 8.37 33.95
N HIS A 118 -6.12 7.94 35.04
CA HIS A 118 -5.26 6.76 35.22
C HIS A 118 -5.90 5.37 34.98
N SER A 119 -7.09 5.23 34.43
CA SER A 119 -7.84 3.96 34.51
C SER A 119 -8.11 3.21 33.20
N PHE A 120 -7.65 3.68 32.03
CA PHE A 120 -8.02 3.02 30.78
C PHE A 120 -6.79 2.40 30.07
N SER A 121 -6.71 1.07 30.06
CA SER A 121 -5.77 0.28 29.24
C SER A 121 -5.89 0.59 27.73
N VAL A 122 -7.07 1.08 27.30
CA VAL A 122 -7.36 1.54 25.94
C VAL A 122 -6.39 2.65 25.48
N PHE A 123 -6.06 3.61 26.37
CA PHE A 123 -5.14 4.69 26.00
C PHE A 123 -3.69 4.23 25.84
N ARG A 124 -3.32 3.11 26.51
CA ARG A 124 -2.02 2.49 26.25
C ARG A 124 -1.94 1.93 24.83
N SER A 125 -3.05 1.35 24.35
CA SER A 125 -3.15 0.80 23.00
C SER A 125 -3.13 1.91 21.92
N LEU A 126 -3.68 3.09 22.21
CA LEU A 126 -3.60 4.24 21.30
C LEU A 126 -2.16 4.68 20.99
N ARG A 127 -1.22 4.42 21.92
CA ARG A 127 0.19 4.69 21.66
C ARG A 127 0.75 3.85 20.51
N LEU A 128 0.23 2.62 20.33
CA LEU A 128 0.65 1.74 19.23
C LEU A 128 0.25 2.30 17.86
N LEU A 129 -0.81 3.15 17.80
CA LEU A 129 -1.23 3.79 16.56
C LEU A 129 -0.17 4.74 15.98
N ARG A 130 0.85 5.11 16.77
CA ARG A 130 1.99 5.92 16.28
C ARG A 130 2.75 5.22 15.14
N VAL A 131 2.72 3.89 15.07
CA VAL A 131 3.33 3.12 13.98
C VAL A 131 2.73 3.51 12.62
N PHE A 132 1.49 4.00 12.58
CA PHE A 132 0.86 4.48 11.34
C PHE A 132 1.57 5.69 10.70
N ARG A 133 2.54 6.31 11.39
CA ARG A 133 3.45 7.30 10.77
C ARG A 133 4.18 6.72 9.56
N ILE A 134 4.41 5.40 9.52
CA ILE A 134 4.98 4.71 8.37
C ILE A 134 4.14 4.91 7.09
N LEU A 135 2.82 5.09 7.23
CA LEU A 135 1.94 5.35 6.08
C LEU A 135 2.27 6.67 5.36
N LYS A 136 2.97 7.60 6.03
CA LYS A 136 3.48 8.82 5.36
C LYS A 136 4.46 8.49 4.22
N LEU A 137 5.12 7.32 4.26
CA LEU A 137 5.99 6.85 3.18
C LEU A 137 5.24 6.66 1.85
N THR A 138 3.92 6.44 1.88
CA THR A 138 3.12 6.28 0.65
C THR A 138 3.12 7.53 -0.24
N GLN A 139 3.47 8.69 0.31
CA GLN A 139 3.57 9.96 -0.41
C GLN A 139 4.77 9.99 -1.37
N PHE A 140 5.81 9.19 -1.08
CA PHE A 140 7.05 9.13 -1.85
C PHE A 140 7.04 8.08 -2.97
N VAL A 141 5.99 7.26 -3.03
CA VAL A 141 5.86 6.21 -4.04
C VAL A 141 5.19 6.79 -5.29
N GLY A 142 5.91 7.66 -6.02
CA GLY A 142 5.39 8.31 -7.23
C GLY A 142 5.00 7.33 -8.35
N GLU A 143 5.70 6.19 -8.46
CA GLU A 143 5.42 5.13 -9.43
C GLU A 143 4.23 4.23 -9.05
N ALA A 144 3.69 4.39 -7.85
CA ALA A 144 2.50 3.66 -7.41
C ALA A 144 1.27 3.90 -8.28
N ALA A 145 1.23 4.95 -9.07
CA ALA A 145 0.09 5.23 -9.96
C ALA A 145 -0.08 4.14 -11.02
N ALA A 146 0.99 3.66 -11.64
CA ALA A 146 0.95 2.57 -12.61
C ALA A 146 0.55 1.24 -11.95
N LEU A 147 1.16 0.91 -10.80
CA LEU A 147 0.82 -0.27 -10.02
C LEU A 147 -0.64 -0.21 -9.54
N ARG A 148 -1.08 0.93 -9.02
CA ARG A 148 -2.47 1.15 -8.60
C ARG A 148 -3.44 0.96 -9.76
N ALA A 149 -3.15 1.50 -10.93
CA ALA A 149 -3.97 1.33 -12.13
C ALA A 149 -4.07 -0.16 -12.52
N ALA A 150 -2.94 -0.87 -12.56
CA ALA A 150 -2.90 -2.30 -12.85
C ALA A 150 -3.71 -3.12 -11.81
N LEU A 151 -3.57 -2.80 -10.52
CA LEU A 151 -4.31 -3.47 -9.45
C LEU A 151 -5.83 -3.22 -9.57
N ILE A 152 -6.27 -2.00 -9.86
CA ILE A 152 -7.69 -1.67 -10.04
C ILE A 152 -8.26 -2.43 -11.24
N LEU A 153 -7.54 -2.49 -12.36
CA LEU A 153 -7.93 -3.26 -13.54
C LEU A 153 -8.01 -4.77 -13.27
N SER A 154 -7.12 -5.26 -12.40
CA SER A 154 -7.05 -6.66 -12.00
C SER A 154 -8.02 -7.03 -10.87
N LEU A 155 -8.60 -6.06 -10.16
CA LEU A 155 -9.33 -6.27 -8.91
C LEU A 155 -10.43 -7.33 -9.05
N ARG A 156 -11.24 -7.27 -10.12
CA ARG A 156 -12.30 -8.26 -10.36
C ARG A 156 -11.75 -9.69 -10.49
N LYS A 157 -10.63 -9.85 -11.18
CA LYS A 157 -9.97 -11.17 -11.36
C LYS A 157 -9.39 -11.67 -10.04
N ILE A 158 -8.77 -10.76 -9.28
CA ILE A 158 -8.19 -11.06 -7.96
C ILE A 158 -9.29 -11.48 -6.96
N VAL A 159 -10.42 -10.77 -6.92
CA VAL A 159 -11.54 -11.10 -6.01
C VAL A 159 -12.13 -12.48 -6.35
N VAL A 160 -12.35 -12.79 -7.62
CA VAL A 160 -12.83 -14.11 -8.03
C VAL A 160 -11.82 -15.19 -7.65
N PHE A 161 -10.53 -14.95 -7.87
CA PHE A 161 -9.47 -15.87 -7.48
C PHE A 161 -9.44 -16.10 -5.96
N LEU A 162 -9.50 -15.04 -5.14
CA LEU A 162 -9.55 -15.16 -3.69
C LEU A 162 -10.76 -15.94 -3.20
N PHE A 163 -11.91 -15.77 -3.86
CA PHE A 163 -13.10 -16.56 -3.54
C PHE A 163 -12.89 -18.04 -3.79
N VAL A 164 -12.25 -18.40 -4.92
CA VAL A 164 -11.88 -19.80 -5.22
C VAL A 164 -10.92 -20.37 -4.18
N VAL A 165 -9.88 -19.61 -3.81
CA VAL A 165 -8.92 -20.02 -2.77
C VAL A 165 -9.61 -20.22 -1.43
N LEU A 166 -10.48 -19.29 -1.02
CA LEU A 166 -11.23 -19.40 0.22
C LEU A 166 -12.14 -20.64 0.22
N THR A 167 -12.75 -20.97 -0.91
CA THR A 167 -13.56 -22.18 -1.07
C THR A 167 -12.70 -23.44 -0.91
N ILE A 168 -11.55 -23.50 -1.56
CA ILE A 168 -10.60 -24.63 -1.43
C ILE A 168 -10.15 -24.79 0.02
N VAL A 169 -9.74 -23.69 0.67
CA VAL A 169 -9.30 -23.68 2.07
C VAL A 169 -10.40 -24.17 3.00
N THR A 170 -11.66 -23.76 2.77
CA THR A 170 -12.79 -24.18 3.59
C THR A 170 -13.08 -25.68 3.41
N ILE A 171 -13.09 -26.18 2.17
CA ILE A 171 -13.32 -27.60 1.88
C ILE A 171 -12.21 -28.45 2.49
N VAL A 172 -10.94 -28.11 2.23
CA VAL A 172 -9.80 -28.87 2.74
C VAL A 172 -9.74 -28.78 4.27
N GLY A 173 -10.01 -27.63 4.85
CA GLY A 173 -10.08 -27.44 6.30
C GLY A 173 -11.14 -28.33 6.96
N ALA A 174 -12.33 -28.43 6.36
CA ALA A 174 -13.40 -29.29 6.83
C ALA A 174 -13.03 -30.78 6.68
N LEU A 175 -12.41 -31.18 5.56
CA LEU A 175 -11.93 -32.55 5.36
C LEU A 175 -10.85 -32.92 6.38
N MET A 176 -9.89 -32.04 6.64
CA MET A 176 -8.84 -32.28 7.64
C MET A 176 -9.40 -32.38 9.06
N TYR A 177 -10.38 -31.56 9.43
CA TYR A 177 -11.09 -31.69 10.70
C TYR A 177 -11.74 -33.07 10.83
N GLN A 178 -12.37 -33.59 9.77
CA GLN A 178 -13.03 -34.87 9.78
C GLN A 178 -12.04 -36.06 9.79
N ILE A 179 -10.91 -35.96 9.05
CA ILE A 179 -9.93 -37.05 8.91
C ILE A 179 -9.01 -37.13 10.14
N GLU A 180 -8.48 -36.03 10.59
CA GLU A 180 -7.47 -35.98 11.65
C GLU A 180 -8.11 -35.82 13.05
N GLY A 181 -9.16 -35.01 13.17
CA GLY A 181 -9.89 -34.78 14.41
C GLY A 181 -9.09 -34.03 15.47
N GLU A 182 -9.72 -33.88 16.65
CA GLU A 182 -9.15 -33.11 17.78
C GLU A 182 -7.83 -33.70 18.31
N ARG A 183 -7.68 -35.03 18.28
CA ARG A 183 -6.48 -35.73 18.79
C ARG A 183 -5.19 -35.30 18.08
N ASN A 184 -5.30 -34.89 16.82
CA ASN A 184 -4.15 -34.49 15.99
C ASN A 184 -4.07 -32.95 15.85
N GLY A 185 -4.80 -32.19 16.66
CA GLY A 185 -4.75 -30.72 16.69
C GLY A 185 -5.77 -30.03 15.78
N PHE A 186 -6.57 -30.77 15.01
CA PHE A 186 -7.64 -30.20 14.16
C PHE A 186 -8.94 -30.10 14.97
N THR A 187 -8.97 -29.20 15.94
CA THR A 187 -10.05 -29.05 16.94
C THR A 187 -11.33 -28.45 16.35
N SER A 188 -11.28 -27.84 15.19
CA SER A 188 -12.41 -27.22 14.52
C SER A 188 -12.16 -27.02 13.03
N ILE A 189 -13.22 -26.74 12.24
CA ILE A 189 -13.07 -26.37 10.83
C ILE A 189 -12.18 -25.12 10.67
N PRO A 190 -12.34 -24.03 11.44
CA PRO A 190 -11.41 -22.91 11.39
C PRO A 190 -9.94 -23.27 11.66
N ALA A 191 -9.65 -24.21 12.57
CA ALA A 191 -8.29 -24.70 12.80
C ALA A 191 -7.75 -25.44 11.58
N GLY A 192 -8.58 -26.23 10.91
CA GLY A 192 -8.25 -26.87 9.63
C GLY A 192 -8.02 -25.86 8.50
N MET A 193 -8.84 -24.80 8.43
CA MET A 193 -8.66 -23.69 7.48
C MET A 193 -7.34 -22.95 7.72
N TYR A 194 -7.03 -22.64 8.97
CA TYR A 194 -5.74 -22.03 9.35
C TYR A 194 -4.57 -22.88 8.85
N TRP A 195 -4.59 -24.19 9.13
CA TRP A 195 -3.57 -25.11 8.65
C TRP A 195 -3.48 -25.11 7.11
N ALA A 196 -4.61 -25.13 6.42
CA ALA A 196 -4.63 -25.10 4.95
C ALA A 196 -4.03 -23.81 4.39
N ILE A 197 -4.32 -22.66 5.00
CA ILE A 197 -3.73 -21.36 4.63
C ILE A 197 -2.22 -21.40 4.83
N VAL A 198 -1.75 -21.82 6.01
CA VAL A 198 -0.32 -21.90 6.35
C VAL A 198 0.42 -22.85 5.39
N THR A 199 -0.23 -23.91 4.96
CA THR A 199 0.33 -24.88 4.00
C THR A 199 0.36 -24.33 2.58
N ILE A 200 -0.73 -23.77 2.05
CA ILE A 200 -0.80 -23.19 0.69
C ILE A 200 0.17 -22.04 0.52
N THR A 201 0.31 -21.20 1.57
CA THR A 201 1.23 -20.05 1.55
C THR A 201 2.69 -20.45 1.76
N THR A 202 2.98 -21.74 1.91
CA THR A 202 4.34 -22.29 2.14
C THR A 202 5.02 -21.82 3.42
N VAL A 203 4.27 -21.28 4.40
CA VAL A 203 4.80 -20.81 5.70
C VAL A 203 5.21 -22.01 6.56
N GLY A 204 4.32 -22.98 6.77
CA GLY A 204 4.60 -24.26 7.42
C GLY A 204 5.09 -24.15 8.86
N TYR A 205 4.36 -23.48 9.75
CA TYR A 205 4.72 -23.35 11.17
C TYR A 205 4.93 -24.72 11.87
N GLY A 206 4.22 -25.76 11.44
CA GLY A 206 4.34 -27.09 12.03
C GLY A 206 3.64 -27.28 13.38
N ASP A 207 2.91 -26.29 13.84
CA ASP A 207 2.11 -26.29 15.07
C ASP A 207 0.93 -27.28 14.97
N ILE A 208 0.33 -27.39 13.78
CA ILE A 208 -0.68 -28.39 13.41
C ILE A 208 -0.21 -29.06 12.14
N SER A 209 -0.23 -30.42 12.11
CA SER A 209 0.16 -31.20 10.95
C SER A 209 -0.57 -32.55 10.87
N PRO A 210 -0.91 -33.04 9.68
CA PRO A 210 -1.61 -34.33 9.50
C PRO A 210 -0.72 -35.48 9.93
N ARG A 211 -1.28 -36.40 10.70
CA ARG A 211 -0.59 -37.60 11.18
C ARG A 211 -1.08 -38.89 10.52
N THR A 212 -2.33 -38.89 10.07
CA THR A 212 -2.92 -40.07 9.39
C THR A 212 -2.45 -40.16 7.94
N THR A 213 -2.47 -41.38 7.37
CA THR A 213 -2.13 -41.57 5.97
C THR A 213 -3.04 -40.79 5.01
N PRO A 214 -4.40 -40.83 5.15
CA PRO A 214 -5.27 -40.05 4.27
C PRO A 214 -5.08 -38.54 4.44
N GLY A 215 -4.83 -38.03 5.66
CA GLY A 215 -4.51 -36.63 5.88
C GLY A 215 -3.22 -36.19 5.18
N ARG A 216 -2.18 -37.03 5.22
CA ARG A 216 -0.92 -36.77 4.51
C ARG A 216 -1.08 -36.76 2.99
N VAL A 217 -1.91 -37.63 2.44
CA VAL A 217 -2.21 -37.64 0.99
C VAL A 217 -2.93 -36.33 0.62
N LEU A 218 -3.96 -35.95 1.37
CA LEU A 218 -4.67 -34.67 1.13
C LEU A 218 -3.74 -33.46 1.27
N ALA A 219 -2.83 -33.47 2.24
CA ALA A 219 -1.81 -32.44 2.40
C ALA A 219 -0.88 -32.34 1.19
N SER A 220 -0.43 -33.47 0.65
CA SER A 220 0.45 -33.50 -0.53
C SER A 220 -0.26 -32.91 -1.76
N ILE A 221 -1.53 -33.22 -1.97
CA ILE A 221 -2.33 -32.63 -3.04
C ILE A 221 -2.44 -31.11 -2.85
N LEU A 222 -2.74 -30.66 -1.63
CA LEU A 222 -2.86 -29.23 -1.32
C LEU A 222 -1.54 -28.48 -1.53
N MET A 223 -0.40 -29.08 -1.16
CA MET A 223 0.92 -28.49 -1.36
C MET A 223 1.22 -28.29 -2.86
N ILE A 224 0.91 -29.26 -3.71
CA ILE A 224 1.07 -29.13 -5.17
C ILE A 224 0.16 -28.02 -5.72
N LEU A 225 -1.10 -27.98 -5.30
CA LEU A 225 -2.04 -26.92 -5.70
C LEU A 225 -1.57 -25.54 -5.22
N GLY A 226 -0.91 -25.46 -4.07
CA GLY A 226 -0.38 -24.20 -3.51
C GLY A 226 0.55 -23.47 -4.47
N TYR A 227 1.42 -24.17 -5.18
CA TYR A 227 2.30 -23.55 -6.20
C TYR A 227 1.50 -22.90 -7.33
N ALA A 228 0.46 -23.57 -7.83
CA ALA A 228 -0.42 -23.00 -8.86
C ALA A 228 -1.19 -21.79 -8.34
N ILE A 229 -1.65 -21.85 -7.10
CA ILE A 229 -2.38 -20.75 -6.42
C ILE A 229 -1.51 -19.50 -6.28
N ILE A 230 -0.22 -19.62 -5.96
CA ILE A 230 0.69 -18.46 -5.85
C ILE A 230 1.01 -17.87 -7.23
N ALA A 231 1.12 -18.69 -8.26
CA ALA A 231 1.47 -18.22 -9.60
C ALA A 231 0.38 -17.36 -10.28
N VAL A 232 -0.90 -17.64 -10.01
CA VAL A 232 -2.02 -16.98 -10.69
C VAL A 232 -2.10 -15.47 -10.42
N PRO A 233 -2.10 -14.96 -9.19
CA PRO A 233 -2.12 -13.50 -8.94
C PRO A 233 -0.92 -12.77 -9.54
N THR A 234 0.26 -13.38 -9.43
CA THR A 234 1.50 -12.82 -10.00
C THR A 234 1.38 -12.70 -11.52
N GLY A 235 0.88 -13.74 -12.19
CA GLY A 235 0.64 -13.72 -13.64
C GLY A 235 -0.40 -12.67 -14.06
N ILE A 236 -1.49 -12.52 -13.31
CA ILE A 236 -2.54 -11.53 -13.60
C ILE A 236 -1.97 -10.11 -13.51
N VAL A 237 -1.25 -9.78 -12.44
CA VAL A 237 -0.70 -8.44 -12.24
C VAL A 237 0.40 -8.15 -13.26
N SER A 238 1.30 -9.11 -13.52
CA SER A 238 2.37 -8.96 -14.51
C SER A 238 1.81 -8.73 -15.92
N PHE A 239 0.74 -9.45 -16.30
CA PHE A 239 0.09 -9.26 -17.59
C PHE A 239 -0.54 -7.87 -17.73
N GLU A 240 -1.23 -7.37 -16.72
CA GLU A 240 -1.83 -6.03 -16.77
C GLU A 240 -0.79 -4.92 -16.78
N LEU A 241 0.33 -5.09 -16.07
CA LEU A 241 1.46 -4.16 -16.14
C LEU A 241 2.07 -4.13 -17.55
N ALA A 242 2.34 -5.29 -18.14
CA ALA A 242 2.86 -5.38 -19.51
C ALA A 242 1.88 -4.77 -20.53
N ARG A 243 0.58 -5.00 -20.35
CA ARG A 243 -0.47 -4.46 -21.22
C ARG A 243 -0.57 -2.93 -21.11
N GLY A 244 -0.35 -2.35 -19.93
CA GLY A 244 -0.32 -0.90 -19.72
C GLY A 244 0.81 -0.22 -20.51
N ILE A 245 1.93 -0.91 -20.69
CA ILE A 245 3.08 -0.42 -21.46
C ILE A 245 2.82 -0.53 -22.97
N THR A 246 2.04 -1.51 -23.42
CA THR A 246 1.78 -1.82 -24.83
C THR A 246 0.40 -1.36 -25.31
N GLN A 247 -0.24 -0.37 -24.68
CA GLN A 247 -1.52 0.13 -25.19
C GLN A 247 -1.35 0.65 -26.63
N PRO A 248 -2.10 0.08 -27.60
CA PRO A 248 -2.01 0.56 -28.97
C PRO A 248 -2.48 2.01 -29.02
N VAL A 249 -1.63 2.89 -29.48
CA VAL A 249 -2.03 4.28 -29.71
C VAL A 249 -3.11 4.28 -30.79
N SER A 250 -4.23 4.97 -30.52
CA SER A 250 -5.32 5.11 -31.48
C SER A 250 -4.92 6.02 -32.65
N ARG A 251 -3.93 5.58 -33.44
CA ARG A 251 -3.57 6.23 -34.70
C ARG A 251 -4.40 5.61 -35.80
N SER A 252 -5.10 6.44 -36.56
CA SER A 252 -5.79 6.00 -37.78
C SER A 252 -4.86 6.20 -38.98
N CYS A 253 -4.71 5.16 -39.79
CA CYS A 253 -4.05 5.28 -41.07
C CYS A 253 -4.87 6.18 -42.01
N GLN A 254 -4.24 7.20 -42.58
CA GLN A 254 -4.93 8.13 -43.51
C GLN A 254 -5.32 7.50 -44.84
N ALA A 255 -4.64 6.41 -45.24
CA ALA A 255 -4.92 5.75 -46.52
C ALA A 255 -6.02 4.70 -46.41
N CYS A 256 -6.04 3.84 -45.35
CA CYS A 256 -6.99 2.73 -45.26
C CYS A 256 -7.94 2.82 -44.03
N GLY A 257 -7.82 3.86 -43.20
CA GLY A 257 -8.67 4.07 -42.04
C GLY A 257 -8.44 3.09 -40.87
N LEU A 258 -7.48 2.14 -40.97
CA LEU A 258 -7.21 1.20 -39.90
C LEU A 258 -6.78 1.94 -38.62
N ARG A 259 -7.45 1.65 -37.53
CA ARG A 259 -7.14 2.17 -36.18
C ARG A 259 -6.34 1.13 -35.41
N HIS A 260 -5.68 1.54 -34.32
CA HIS A 260 -4.92 0.66 -33.43
C HIS A 260 -3.62 0.12 -34.06
N HIS A 261 -2.61 0.98 -34.13
CA HIS A 261 -1.24 0.63 -34.43
C HIS A 261 -0.42 0.57 -33.13
N ASP A 262 0.67 -0.20 -33.16
CA ASP A 262 1.59 -0.27 -32.04
C ASP A 262 2.26 1.10 -31.81
N ILE A 263 2.71 1.36 -30.56
CA ILE A 263 3.17 2.70 -30.14
C ILE A 263 4.39 3.15 -30.96
N ASP A 264 5.21 2.21 -31.38
CA ASP A 264 6.43 2.33 -32.17
C ASP A 264 6.22 2.12 -33.68
N ALA A 265 4.99 1.85 -34.11
CA ALA A 265 4.70 1.60 -35.52
C ALA A 265 5.03 2.81 -36.39
N THR A 266 5.93 2.66 -37.31
CA THR A 266 6.29 3.67 -38.35
C THR A 266 5.41 3.52 -39.60
N HIS A 267 4.89 2.33 -39.85
CA HIS A 267 4.09 2.01 -41.05
C HIS A 267 2.78 1.33 -40.64
N CYS A 268 1.74 1.49 -41.46
CA CYS A 268 0.46 0.83 -41.27
C CYS A 268 0.59 -0.69 -41.47
N LYS A 269 0.19 -1.47 -40.48
CA LYS A 269 0.25 -2.94 -40.55
C LYS A 269 -0.68 -3.59 -41.57
N HIS A 270 -1.59 -2.81 -42.18
CA HIS A 270 -2.54 -3.30 -43.18
C HIS A 270 -2.12 -2.90 -44.60
N CYS A 271 -1.82 -1.62 -44.85
CA CYS A 271 -1.56 -1.13 -46.21
C CYS A 271 -0.10 -0.67 -46.44
N GLY A 272 0.79 -0.78 -45.44
CA GLY A 272 2.17 -0.40 -45.53
C GLY A 272 2.45 1.11 -45.60
N MET A 273 1.43 1.97 -45.60
CA MET A 273 1.61 3.42 -45.66
C MET A 273 2.32 3.96 -44.41
N PRO A 274 3.29 4.91 -44.53
CA PRO A 274 3.92 5.51 -43.38
C PRO A 274 2.90 6.25 -42.51
N LEU A 275 2.98 6.02 -41.19
CA LEU A 275 2.18 6.71 -40.22
C LEU A 275 2.83 8.01 -39.81
N ARG A 276 2.08 9.09 -39.68
CA ARG A 276 2.66 10.37 -39.22
C ARG A 276 3.32 10.19 -37.84
N PRO A 277 4.55 10.75 -37.66
CA PRO A 277 5.16 10.76 -36.35
C PRO A 277 4.26 11.47 -35.34
N GLN A 278 4.10 10.88 -34.18
CA GLN A 278 3.38 11.54 -33.08
C GLN A 278 4.22 12.78 -32.71
N LYS A 279 3.65 13.98 -32.88
CA LYS A 279 4.19 15.15 -32.20
C LYS A 279 4.32 14.77 -30.74
N ALA A 280 5.54 14.76 -30.21
CA ALA A 280 5.75 14.59 -28.77
C ALA A 280 4.79 15.54 -28.09
N MET A 281 3.84 15.01 -27.30
CA MET A 281 3.12 15.86 -26.36
C MET A 281 4.20 16.44 -25.47
N ASP A 282 4.48 17.73 -25.64
CA ASP A 282 5.27 18.46 -24.67
C ASP A 282 4.62 18.22 -23.30
N PRO A 283 5.39 17.77 -22.32
CA PRO A 283 4.90 17.68 -20.95
C PRO A 283 4.82 19.12 -20.41
N ASN A 284 3.70 19.80 -20.63
CA ASN A 284 3.34 21.01 -19.89
C ASN A 284 2.63 20.62 -18.58
#